data_ed57f6e181d69e91818e7fa4af212f67
#
_entry.id   ed57f6e181d69e91818e7fa4af212f67
#
_cell.length_a   1.000
_cell.length_b   1.000
_cell.length_c   1.000
_cell.angle_alpha   90.00
_cell.angle_beta   90.00
_cell.angle_gamma   90.00
#
_symmetry.space_group_name_H-M   'P 1'
#
loop_
_entity.id
_entity.type
_entity.pdbx_description
1 polymer ?
#
loop_
_entity_poly.entity_id
_entity_poly.type
_entity_poly.pdbx_seq_one_letter_code
_entity_poly.pdbx_strand_id
1 'polypeptide(L)'
;RLPSEAEWAWGARASGSELLKFPWGDAFPPPANSLENYADNTSAYVTGRVLGGYTDGHVVSAPVGSFKANQNRLLDMGGNVAEWVHDVYSIPSANGATEVDPLGGQSGDNYVIRGASWSHSKIAELRLSYRDYGQAGRDDVGFRLARYAE
;
A
#
# COMPACT_ATOMS: atom_id res chain seq x y z
N ARG A 1 -3.97 -17.58 -3.45
CA ARG A 1 -3.34 -16.73 -4.47
C ARG A 1 -3.02 -15.34 -3.90
N LEU A 2 -2.17 -14.57 -4.57
CA LEU A 2 -2.09 -13.13 -4.34
C LEU A 2 -3.39 -12.45 -4.82
N PRO A 3 -3.80 -11.31 -4.23
CA PRO A 3 -4.86 -10.49 -4.80
C PRO A 3 -4.43 -9.93 -6.15
N SER A 4 -5.38 -9.64 -7.04
CA SER A 4 -5.11 -8.76 -8.18
C SER A 4 -4.89 -7.32 -7.70
N GLU A 5 -4.27 -6.50 -8.53
CA GLU A 5 -4.08 -5.08 -8.22
C GLU A 5 -5.42 -4.37 -7.99
N ALA A 6 -6.44 -4.72 -8.77
CA ALA A 6 -7.79 -4.17 -8.62
C ALA A 6 -8.44 -4.59 -7.30
N GLU A 7 -8.33 -5.87 -6.91
CA GLU A 7 -8.82 -6.35 -5.61
C GLU A 7 -8.10 -5.65 -4.45
N TRP A 8 -6.78 -5.51 -4.54
CA TRP A 8 -5.99 -4.80 -3.54
C TRP A 8 -6.44 -3.33 -3.42
N ALA A 9 -6.54 -2.64 -4.56
CA ALA A 9 -6.93 -1.24 -4.60
C ALA A 9 -8.34 -1.01 -4.06
N TRP A 10 -9.29 -1.90 -4.37
CA TRP A 10 -10.64 -1.86 -3.82
C TRP A 10 -10.61 -2.04 -2.30
N GLY A 11 -9.91 -3.06 -1.81
CA GLY A 11 -9.78 -3.35 -0.38
C GLY A 11 -9.16 -2.19 0.41
N ALA A 12 -8.16 -1.52 -0.17
CA ALA A 12 -7.45 -0.41 0.46
C ALA A 12 -8.25 0.91 0.43
N ARG A 13 -8.88 1.23 -0.71
CA ARG A 13 -9.38 2.57 -1.01
C ARG A 13 -10.90 2.74 -0.89
N ALA A 14 -11.68 1.67 -1.11
CA ALA A 14 -13.14 1.79 -1.13
C ALA A 14 -13.70 2.14 0.25
N SER A 15 -14.43 3.24 0.32
CA SER A 15 -15.18 3.69 1.50
C SER A 15 -16.60 4.06 1.06
N GLY A 16 -17.49 3.07 1.04
CA GLY A 16 -18.79 3.24 0.41
C GLY A 16 -18.64 3.53 -1.09
N SER A 17 -19.12 4.68 -1.56
CA SER A 17 -19.01 5.15 -2.96
C SER A 17 -17.73 5.93 -3.25
N GLU A 18 -16.91 6.20 -2.25
CA GLU A 18 -15.72 7.05 -2.37
C GLU A 18 -14.43 6.21 -2.42
N LEU A 19 -13.39 6.78 -3.03
CA LEU A 19 -12.05 6.23 -3.07
C LEU A 19 -11.10 7.12 -2.28
N LEU A 20 -10.66 6.67 -1.13
CA LEU A 20 -9.74 7.40 -0.27
C LEU A 20 -8.38 7.64 -0.95
N LYS A 21 -7.82 8.81 -0.69
CA LYS A 21 -6.47 9.16 -1.15
C LYS A 21 -5.38 8.51 -0.29
N PHE A 22 -5.56 8.55 1.02
CA PHE A 22 -4.65 7.98 2.03
C PHE A 22 -5.43 7.06 2.97
N PRO A 23 -4.75 6.21 3.76
CA PRO A 23 -5.42 5.35 4.75
C PRO A 23 -6.28 6.11 5.78
N TRP A 24 -5.95 7.36 6.04
CA TRP A 24 -6.65 8.24 7.00
C TRP A 24 -7.65 9.22 6.36
N GLY A 25 -7.85 9.19 5.05
CA GLY A 25 -8.72 10.11 4.30
C GLY A 25 -7.98 10.92 3.24
N ASP A 26 -8.38 12.17 3.01
CA ASP A 26 -7.87 12.97 1.89
C ASP A 26 -6.89 14.06 2.30
N ALA A 27 -6.85 14.42 3.56
CA ALA A 27 -5.99 15.48 4.07
C ALA A 27 -4.55 15.01 4.29
N PHE A 28 -3.59 15.95 4.15
CA PHE A 28 -2.19 15.75 4.51
C PHE A 28 -1.73 16.93 5.38
N PRO A 29 -0.90 16.74 6.39
CA PRO A 29 -0.26 15.51 6.83
C PRO A 29 -1.23 14.52 7.52
N PRO A 30 -0.78 13.27 7.79
CA PRO A 30 -1.57 12.34 8.58
C PRO A 30 -1.80 12.89 10.00
N PRO A 31 -2.86 12.44 10.68
CA PRO A 31 -3.02 12.69 12.09
C PRO A 31 -1.79 12.22 12.88
N ALA A 32 -1.44 12.91 13.96
CA ALA A 32 -0.27 12.57 14.78
C ALA A 32 -0.37 11.19 15.45
N ASN A 33 -1.56 10.61 15.52
CA ASN A 33 -1.77 9.26 16.04
C ASN A 33 -1.30 8.22 15.02
N SER A 34 -0.57 7.25 15.49
CA SER A 34 -0.08 6.11 14.73
C SER A 34 -1.24 5.34 14.08
N LEU A 35 -1.36 5.46 12.77
CA LEU A 35 -2.38 4.79 11.96
C LEU A 35 -1.81 3.65 11.14
N GLU A 36 -0.54 3.77 10.77
CA GLU A 36 0.22 2.84 9.95
C GLU A 36 1.71 3.02 10.27
N ASN A 37 2.54 2.08 9.88
CA ASN A 37 4.00 2.17 10.04
C ASN A 37 4.64 2.80 8.81
N TYR A 38 5.31 3.93 9.00
CA TYR A 38 6.01 4.72 7.97
C TYR A 38 7.42 5.09 8.42
N ALA A 39 8.23 5.62 7.49
CA ALA A 39 9.49 6.25 7.87
C ALA A 39 9.23 7.51 8.69
N ASP A 40 9.41 7.43 9.98
CA ASP A 40 9.19 8.48 10.97
C ASP A 40 10.48 8.83 11.74
N ASN A 41 10.38 9.66 12.77
CA ASN A 41 11.54 10.02 13.59
C ASN A 41 12.21 8.82 14.29
N THR A 42 11.45 7.75 14.57
CA THR A 42 11.96 6.52 15.20
C THR A 42 12.92 5.79 14.27
N SER A 43 12.61 5.79 12.97
CA SER A 43 13.38 5.11 11.92
C SER A 43 14.43 5.99 11.22
N ALA A 44 14.60 7.25 11.64
CA ALA A 44 15.41 8.27 10.95
C ALA A 44 16.85 7.83 10.64
N TYR A 45 17.48 7.12 11.55
CA TYR A 45 18.87 6.64 11.38
C TYR A 45 19.00 5.47 10.39
N VAL A 46 17.90 4.79 10.06
CA VAL A 46 17.85 3.71 9.06
C VAL A 46 17.42 4.24 7.71
N THR A 47 16.35 5.05 7.68
CA THR A 47 15.70 5.51 6.44
C THR A 47 16.30 6.81 5.90
N GLY A 48 16.94 7.61 6.75
CA GLY A 48 17.56 8.89 6.41
C GLY A 48 16.57 10.00 6.02
N ARG A 49 15.30 9.67 5.76
CA ARG A 49 14.22 10.60 5.44
C ARG A 49 12.96 10.19 6.19
N VAL A 50 12.28 11.14 6.80
CA VAL A 50 11.15 10.88 7.69
C VAL A 50 9.94 11.75 7.38
N LEU A 51 8.78 11.24 7.74
CA LEU A 51 7.51 11.95 7.79
C LEU A 51 7.50 12.79 9.09
N GLY A 52 7.72 14.10 8.96
CA GLY A 52 7.78 15.00 10.09
C GLY A 52 6.46 15.08 10.85
N GLY A 53 6.55 15.11 12.18
CA GLY A 53 5.36 15.21 13.05
C GLY A 53 4.54 13.93 13.19
N TYR A 54 5.06 12.80 12.73
CA TYR A 54 4.47 11.48 12.85
C TYR A 54 5.38 10.57 13.67
N THR A 55 4.80 9.66 14.44
CA THR A 55 5.54 8.64 15.20
C THR A 55 4.67 7.41 15.37
N ASP A 56 5.13 6.26 14.90
CA ASP A 56 4.47 4.96 15.07
C ASP A 56 5.17 4.05 16.09
N GLY A 57 6.42 4.36 16.44
CA GLY A 57 7.19 3.66 17.46
C GLY A 57 7.99 2.46 16.94
N HIS A 58 8.02 2.23 15.63
CA HIS A 58 8.76 1.14 15.01
C HIS A 58 9.91 1.66 14.15
N VAL A 59 11.07 1.02 14.24
CA VAL A 59 12.26 1.38 13.46
C VAL A 59 12.19 0.85 12.05
N VAL A 60 11.65 -0.36 11.92
CA VAL A 60 11.43 -1.11 10.68
C VAL A 60 10.02 -1.70 10.72
N SER A 61 9.76 -2.82 10.07
CA SER A 61 8.44 -3.46 10.09
C SER A 61 7.94 -3.73 11.51
N ALA A 62 6.65 -3.49 11.74
CA ALA A 62 5.91 -3.83 12.94
C ALA A 62 5.33 -5.26 12.84
N PRO A 63 4.98 -5.91 13.95
CA PRO A 63 4.15 -7.10 13.90
C PRO A 63 2.86 -6.84 13.13
N VAL A 64 2.44 -7.79 12.29
CA VAL A 64 1.20 -7.65 11.50
C VAL A 64 0.00 -7.40 12.42
N GLY A 65 -0.87 -6.48 12.01
CA GLY A 65 -2.06 -6.14 12.78
C GLY A 65 -1.81 -5.23 13.98
N SER A 66 -0.66 -4.56 14.05
CA SER A 66 -0.35 -3.59 15.11
C SER A 66 -1.19 -2.31 15.01
N PHE A 67 -1.77 -2.04 13.86
CA PHE A 67 -2.50 -0.80 13.57
C PHE A 67 -3.98 -1.05 13.35
N LYS A 68 -4.74 0.04 13.29
CA LYS A 68 -6.19 -0.03 13.16
C LYS A 68 -6.60 -0.52 11.76
N ALA A 69 -7.56 -1.45 11.72
CA ALA A 69 -8.15 -1.87 10.45
C ALA A 69 -8.83 -0.71 9.71
N ASN A 70 -8.77 -0.75 8.40
CA ASN A 70 -9.51 0.18 7.54
C ASN A 70 -11.04 -0.11 7.57
N GLN A 71 -11.82 0.66 6.82
CA GLN A 71 -13.29 0.52 6.72
C GLN A 71 -13.74 -0.84 6.19
N ASN A 72 -12.88 -1.56 5.46
CA ASN A 72 -13.11 -2.89 4.94
C ASN A 72 -12.60 -4.00 5.89
N ARG A 73 -12.21 -3.63 7.12
CA ARG A 73 -11.66 -4.51 8.17
C ARG A 73 -10.35 -5.17 7.78
N LEU A 74 -9.60 -4.57 6.86
CA LEU A 74 -8.27 -5.01 6.48
C LEU A 74 -7.22 -4.22 7.26
N LEU A 75 -6.19 -4.92 7.71
CA LEU A 75 -5.08 -4.38 8.49
C LEU A 75 -3.89 -4.09 7.59
N ASP A 76 -3.09 -3.07 7.94
CA ASP A 76 -1.81 -2.75 7.32
C ASP A 76 -1.90 -2.51 5.79
N MET A 77 -3.03 -1.95 5.30
CA MET A 77 -3.23 -1.73 3.86
C MET A 77 -2.44 -0.54 3.30
N GLY A 78 -2.01 0.36 4.14
CA GLY A 78 -1.37 1.58 3.67
C GLY A 78 0.06 1.79 4.16
N GLY A 79 0.57 0.88 5.00
CA GLY A 79 1.89 0.98 5.63
C GLY A 79 2.45 -0.37 6.03
N ASN A 80 3.43 -0.36 6.88
CA ASN A 80 4.18 -1.50 7.39
C ASN A 80 5.11 -2.11 6.32
N VAL A 81 4.59 -2.94 5.42
CA VAL A 81 5.32 -3.41 4.24
C VAL A 81 4.47 -3.17 2.99
N ALA A 82 5.11 -2.77 1.90
CA ALA A 82 4.46 -2.77 0.60
C ALA A 82 4.19 -4.22 0.16
N GLU A 83 3.26 -4.44 -0.76
CA GLU A 83 2.75 -5.78 -1.00
C GLU A 83 2.76 -6.16 -2.48
N TRP A 84 3.30 -7.34 -2.76
CA TRP A 84 3.17 -7.97 -4.05
C TRP A 84 1.72 -8.29 -4.37
N VAL A 85 1.32 -7.99 -5.60
CA VAL A 85 0.04 -8.43 -6.16
C VAL A 85 0.27 -9.35 -7.36
N HIS A 86 -0.80 -9.96 -7.86
CA HIS A 86 -0.70 -10.95 -8.95
C HIS A 86 -0.27 -10.35 -10.29
N ASP A 87 -0.52 -9.08 -10.48
CA ASP A 87 -0.46 -8.41 -11.78
C ASP A 87 0.97 -8.16 -12.27
N VAL A 88 1.20 -8.44 -13.54
CA VAL A 88 2.40 -7.97 -14.25
C VAL A 88 2.30 -6.47 -14.44
N TYR A 89 3.38 -5.75 -14.14
CA TYR A 89 3.42 -4.30 -14.23
C TYR A 89 3.28 -3.84 -15.69
N SER A 90 2.32 -2.98 -15.91
CA SER A 90 2.12 -2.27 -17.18
C SER A 90 1.63 -0.85 -16.91
N ILE A 91 1.85 0.05 -17.84
CA ILE A 91 1.28 1.40 -17.78
C ILE A 91 -0.16 1.30 -18.31
N PRO A 92 -1.18 1.60 -17.49
CA PRO A 92 -2.56 1.56 -17.95
C PRO A 92 -2.78 2.50 -19.13
N SER A 93 -3.50 2.04 -20.14
CA SER A 93 -3.90 2.91 -21.24
C SER A 93 -5.02 3.83 -20.80
N ALA A 94 -4.89 5.13 -21.06
CA ALA A 94 -5.90 6.14 -20.74
C ALA A 94 -7.04 6.17 -21.79
N ASN A 95 -7.54 5.00 -22.22
CA ASN A 95 -8.59 4.92 -23.24
C ASN A 95 -10.01 5.13 -22.68
N GLY A 96 -10.15 5.29 -21.36
CA GLY A 96 -11.45 5.49 -20.70
C GLY A 96 -12.35 4.25 -20.66
N ALA A 97 -11.87 3.10 -21.13
CA ALA A 97 -12.64 1.85 -21.05
C ALA A 97 -12.69 1.33 -19.62
N THR A 98 -13.86 0.83 -19.23
CA THR A 98 -14.01 0.10 -17.97
C THR A 98 -13.59 -1.35 -18.21
N GLU A 99 -12.65 -1.83 -17.43
CA GLU A 99 -12.26 -3.23 -17.41
C GLU A 99 -13.01 -3.96 -16.30
N VAL A 100 -13.42 -5.19 -16.55
CA VAL A 100 -14.06 -6.07 -15.57
C VAL A 100 -13.03 -7.09 -15.12
N ASP A 101 -12.80 -7.19 -13.81
CA ASP A 101 -11.84 -8.10 -13.18
C ASP A 101 -10.44 -8.09 -13.86
N PRO A 102 -9.82 -6.90 -13.99
CA PRO A 102 -8.53 -6.79 -14.68
C PRO A 102 -7.45 -7.57 -13.94
N LEU A 103 -6.56 -8.22 -14.71
CA LEU A 103 -5.42 -8.98 -14.21
C LEU A 103 -4.06 -8.37 -14.61
N GLY A 104 -4.06 -7.09 -14.99
CA GLY A 104 -2.84 -6.38 -15.38
C GLY A 104 -2.29 -6.75 -16.75
N GLY A 105 -1.00 -6.53 -16.96
CA GLY A 105 -0.31 -6.83 -18.22
C GLY A 105 -0.24 -8.31 -18.53
N GLN A 106 -0.29 -8.65 -19.81
CA GLN A 106 -0.24 -10.06 -20.27
C GLN A 106 1.18 -10.65 -20.23
N SER A 107 2.21 -9.79 -20.23
CA SER A 107 3.61 -10.22 -20.21
C SER A 107 4.51 -9.10 -19.67
N GLY A 108 5.62 -9.49 -19.09
CA GLY A 108 6.64 -8.59 -18.53
C GLY A 108 7.40 -9.28 -17.40
N ASP A 109 8.53 -8.71 -17.06
CA ASP A 109 9.41 -9.26 -16.02
C ASP A 109 9.15 -8.65 -14.63
N ASN A 110 8.40 -7.55 -14.56
CA ASN A 110 8.10 -6.86 -13.33
C ASN A 110 6.68 -7.13 -12.87
N TYR A 111 6.52 -7.34 -11.56
CA TYR A 111 5.23 -7.46 -10.91
C TYR A 111 4.88 -6.18 -10.15
N VAL A 112 3.60 -5.90 -10.03
CA VAL A 112 3.12 -4.71 -9.31
C VAL A 112 3.31 -4.90 -7.81
N ILE A 113 3.74 -3.82 -7.15
CA ILE A 113 3.81 -3.68 -5.69
C ILE A 113 2.87 -2.54 -5.29
N ARG A 114 2.08 -2.76 -4.25
CA ARG A 114 1.08 -1.81 -3.77
C ARG A 114 1.29 -1.47 -2.30
N GLY A 115 0.77 -0.30 -1.92
CA GLY A 115 0.91 0.21 -0.55
C GLY A 115 2.25 0.88 -0.29
N ALA A 116 2.31 1.59 0.84
CA ALA A 116 3.57 2.11 1.38
C ALA A 116 4.19 1.10 2.34
N SER A 117 5.42 1.36 2.75
CA SER A 117 6.18 0.56 3.70
C SER A 117 6.74 1.42 4.84
N TRP A 118 7.34 0.79 5.83
CA TRP A 118 8.07 1.43 6.92
C TRP A 118 9.23 2.34 6.44
N SER A 119 9.67 2.22 5.21
CA SER A 119 10.73 3.04 4.62
C SER A 119 10.23 4.27 3.84
N HIS A 120 8.91 4.42 3.68
CA HIS A 120 8.30 5.47 2.88
C HIS A 120 7.89 6.69 3.73
N SER A 121 8.15 7.91 3.19
CA SER A 121 7.80 9.17 3.85
C SER A 121 7.27 10.25 2.92
N LYS A 122 7.36 10.05 1.59
CA LYS A 122 6.92 11.06 0.63
C LYS A 122 5.41 10.97 0.41
N ILE A 123 4.77 12.12 0.30
CA ILE A 123 3.32 12.21 0.08
C ILE A 123 2.83 11.35 -1.11
N ALA A 124 3.62 11.22 -2.16
CA ALA A 124 3.25 10.39 -3.31
C ALA A 124 3.26 8.90 -2.97
N GLU A 125 4.23 8.45 -2.17
CA GLU A 125 4.40 7.05 -1.75
C GLU A 125 3.30 6.62 -0.76
N LEU A 126 2.81 7.55 0.08
CA LEU A 126 1.78 7.28 1.09
C LEU A 126 0.36 7.22 0.51
N ARG A 127 0.18 7.55 -0.76
CA ARG A 127 -1.14 7.46 -1.41
C ARG A 127 -1.52 6.00 -1.64
N LEU A 128 -2.76 5.65 -1.33
CA LEU A 128 -3.32 4.33 -1.66
C LEU A 128 -3.38 4.04 -3.17
N SER A 129 -3.15 5.05 -4.02
CA SER A 129 -3.00 4.89 -5.47
C SER A 129 -1.55 4.67 -5.92
N TYR A 130 -0.57 4.76 -5.01
CA TYR A 130 0.83 4.55 -5.34
C TYR A 130 1.04 3.14 -5.91
N ARG A 131 1.87 3.06 -6.94
CA ARG A 131 2.29 1.82 -7.60
C ARG A 131 3.81 1.81 -7.69
N ASP A 132 4.36 0.71 -7.28
CA ASP A 132 5.76 0.37 -7.47
C ASP A 132 5.82 -0.95 -8.25
N TYR A 133 7.01 -1.40 -8.60
CA TYR A 133 7.21 -2.67 -9.30
C TYR A 133 8.58 -3.27 -8.98
N GLY A 134 8.72 -4.56 -9.24
CA GLY A 134 9.99 -5.26 -9.04
C GLY A 134 9.96 -6.68 -9.56
N GLN A 135 11.12 -7.35 -9.39
CA GLN A 135 11.33 -8.76 -9.77
C GLN A 135 11.82 -9.60 -8.60
N ALA A 136 12.39 -8.96 -7.59
CA ALA A 136 13.05 -9.63 -6.47
C ALA A 136 12.49 -9.15 -5.13
N GLY A 137 12.63 -9.97 -4.10
CA GLY A 137 12.29 -9.61 -2.74
C GLY A 137 13.09 -8.41 -2.23
N ARG A 138 12.44 -7.60 -1.40
CA ARG A 138 13.02 -6.46 -0.69
C ARG A 138 12.64 -6.57 0.79
N ASP A 139 13.42 -5.96 1.67
CA ASP A 139 13.19 -5.96 3.11
C ASP A 139 11.97 -5.14 3.56
N ASP A 140 11.46 -4.30 2.67
CA ASP A 140 10.28 -3.47 2.88
C ASP A 140 9.03 -3.97 2.11
N VAL A 141 9.09 -5.15 1.48
CA VAL A 141 8.00 -5.72 0.68
C VAL A 141 7.60 -7.10 1.16
N GLY A 142 6.31 -7.27 1.38
CA GLY A 142 5.69 -8.54 1.75
C GLY A 142 4.56 -8.91 0.81
N PHE A 143 3.57 -9.63 1.31
CA PHE A 143 2.38 -10.00 0.55
C PHE A 143 1.21 -10.36 1.47
N ARG A 144 0.01 -10.35 0.91
CA ARG A 144 -1.20 -10.92 1.53
C ARG A 144 -1.84 -11.96 0.64
N LEU A 145 -2.66 -12.82 1.22
CA LEU A 145 -3.39 -13.85 0.50
C LEU A 145 -4.84 -13.45 0.29
N ALA A 146 -5.37 -13.83 -0.86
CA ALA A 146 -6.78 -13.74 -1.22
C ALA A 146 -7.32 -15.11 -1.63
N ARG A 147 -8.62 -15.33 -1.40
CA ARG A 147 -9.36 -16.50 -1.89
C ARG A 147 -10.70 -16.07 -2.46
N TYR A 148 -11.24 -16.88 -3.34
CA TYR A 148 -12.63 -16.70 -3.77
C TYR A 148 -13.58 -17.00 -2.60
N ALA A 149 -14.68 -16.26 -2.52
CA ALA A 149 -15.78 -16.66 -1.65
C ALA A 149 -16.39 -17.98 -2.18
N GLU A 150 -16.74 -18.88 -1.27
CA GLU A 150 -17.50 -20.10 -1.57
C GLU A 150 -18.98 -19.77 -1.69
#